data_ae05cf398570c8090da3180bcfc393d2
#
_entry.id   ae05cf398570c8090da3180bcfc393d2
#
_cell.length_a   1.000
_cell.length_b   1.000
_cell.length_c   1.000
_cell.angle_alpha   90.00
_cell.angle_beta   90.00
_cell.angle_gamma   90.00
#
_symmetry.space_group_name_H-M   'P 1'
#
loop_
_entity.id
_entity.type
_entity.pdbx_description
1 polymer ?
#
loop_
_entity_poly.entity_id
_entity_poly.type
_entity_poly.pdbx_seq_one_letter_code
_entity_poly.pdbx_strand_id
1 'polypeptide(L)'
;MLKKLKNSFIFICLISLLTGCVNQNQEVQTNEEVTIAATSVSVTEILDQLDVPAKQVVGIPQSDSYSVPKKYKKATQLGNAMSPDMEKLSTLKPDLILSPNSLEGDLASKYEKIKISSSFLNLKSLSGMYKSIEELGKFFNKEKKAQKLIDDYTNYIISFREKYQNNVSPRVLILMGLPGGSYVVATESSYVGDLVKLAGGTNIYGDGNGEDFVNVSVEDMLKQNPDLILRTSHAMPEKVMAYFQEEFSNNETWQQFGAVKNNKVFDLNHEYFGMSANFNYQKGLEDLEGILYENH
;
A
#
# COMPACT_ATOMS: atom_id res chain seq x y z
N MET A 1 -57.12 0.98 41.75
CA MET A 1 -57.52 2.34 42.11
C MET A 1 -57.01 3.29 41.04
N LEU A 2 -57.89 3.72 40.11
CA LEU A 2 -58.50 5.05 40.04
C LEU A 2 -57.52 6.17 39.85
N LYS A 3 -57.47 7.04 38.82
CA LYS A 3 -58.47 7.65 37.89
C LYS A 3 -57.59 8.47 36.87
N LYS A 4 -57.85 8.46 35.53
CA LYS A 4 -58.58 9.46 34.73
C LYS A 4 -58.14 10.92 34.94
N LEU A 5 -57.80 11.66 33.88
CA LEU A 5 -58.59 12.30 32.80
C LEU A 5 -57.58 13.03 31.86
N LYS A 6 -57.60 12.86 30.50
CA LYS A 6 -58.18 13.75 29.47
C LYS A 6 -57.96 15.26 29.68
N ASN A 7 -57.23 15.93 28.75
CA ASN A 7 -57.95 16.93 27.96
C ASN A 7 -57.14 17.28 26.70
N SER A 8 -57.84 17.22 25.60
CA SER A 8 -57.57 17.65 24.25
C SER A 8 -57.68 19.19 24.19
N PHE A 9 -56.73 19.84 23.47
CA PHE A 9 -57.03 21.17 22.95
C PHE A 9 -56.43 21.25 21.53
N ILE A 10 -57.34 21.29 20.58
CA ILE A 10 -57.14 21.64 19.17
C ILE A 10 -56.97 23.16 19.15
N PHE A 11 -55.95 23.67 18.46
CA PHE A 11 -55.97 25.00 17.95
C PHE A 11 -55.46 25.04 16.50
N ILE A 12 -56.33 25.55 15.68
CA ILE A 12 -56.30 25.66 14.23
C ILE A 12 -55.59 26.95 13.81
N CYS A 13 -54.81 26.81 12.73
CA CYS A 13 -54.42 27.83 11.70
C CYS A 13 -53.85 29.17 12.14
N LEU A 14 -52.63 29.43 11.63
CA LEU A 14 -52.50 30.57 10.70
C LEU A 14 -51.31 30.34 9.75
N ILE A 15 -51.62 30.31 8.47
CA ILE A 15 -50.70 30.33 7.35
C ILE A 15 -50.05 31.74 7.32
N SER A 16 -48.71 31.78 7.38
CA SER A 16 -47.98 32.93 6.86
C SER A 16 -46.83 32.42 6.01
N LEU A 17 -47.05 32.48 4.71
CA LEU A 17 -46.04 32.41 3.66
C LEU A 17 -45.02 33.54 3.90
N LEU A 18 -43.82 33.20 4.35
CA LEU A 18 -42.67 34.05 4.19
C LEU A 18 -41.64 33.21 3.44
N THR A 19 -41.55 33.50 2.14
CA THR A 19 -40.46 33.16 1.27
C THR A 19 -39.17 33.76 1.82
N GLY A 20 -38.46 32.97 2.63
CA GLY A 20 -37.08 33.23 3.01
C GLY A 20 -36.20 32.26 2.23
N CYS A 21 -35.58 32.73 1.15
CA CYS A 21 -34.43 32.10 0.56
C CYS A 21 -33.34 32.04 1.64
N VAL A 22 -33.30 30.95 2.40
CA VAL A 22 -32.11 30.61 3.16
C VAL A 22 -31.13 30.00 2.14
N ASN A 23 -30.26 30.86 1.61
CA ASN A 23 -28.99 30.40 1.06
C ASN A 23 -28.25 29.73 2.21
N GLN A 24 -28.44 28.41 2.35
CA GLN A 24 -27.45 27.57 3.00
C GLN A 24 -26.25 27.51 2.06
N ASN A 25 -25.42 28.54 2.09
CA ASN A 25 -24.00 28.35 1.84
C ASN A 25 -23.51 27.41 2.95
N GLN A 26 -23.63 26.11 2.73
CA GLN A 26 -22.67 25.19 3.32
C GLN A 26 -21.34 25.65 2.70
N GLU A 27 -20.58 26.43 3.46
CA GLU A 27 -19.14 26.55 3.24
C GLU A 27 -18.63 25.10 3.23
N VAL A 28 -18.35 24.60 2.05
CA VAL A 28 -17.50 23.43 1.88
C VAL A 28 -16.21 23.87 2.52
N GLN A 29 -15.95 23.42 3.75
CA GLN A 29 -14.65 23.60 4.39
C GLN A 29 -13.63 22.98 3.43
N THR A 30 -12.97 23.86 2.70
CA THR A 30 -11.88 23.45 1.82
C THR A 30 -10.76 22.98 2.72
N ASN A 31 -10.37 21.69 2.65
CA ASN A 31 -9.23 21.14 3.38
C ASN A 31 -7.88 21.72 2.86
N GLU A 32 -7.90 22.95 2.33
CA GLU A 32 -6.71 23.62 1.79
C GLU A 32 -5.70 24.05 2.86
N GLU A 33 -6.08 24.02 4.12
CA GLU A 33 -5.22 24.39 5.25
C GLU A 33 -4.71 23.17 6.04
N VAL A 34 -5.26 21.97 5.79
CA VAL A 34 -4.87 20.76 6.54
C VAL A 34 -3.41 20.40 6.28
N THR A 35 -2.64 20.26 7.36
CA THR A 35 -1.23 19.88 7.32
C THR A 35 -1.05 18.38 7.50
N ILE A 36 -0.19 17.77 6.69
CA ILE A 36 0.00 16.32 6.57
C ILE A 36 1.43 15.93 6.94
N ALA A 37 1.57 14.90 7.75
CA ALA A 37 2.81 14.16 7.89
C ALA A 37 2.67 12.82 7.13
N ALA A 38 3.40 12.66 6.04
CA ALA A 38 3.49 11.41 5.29
C ALA A 38 4.67 10.58 5.82
N THR A 39 4.44 9.35 6.26
CA THR A 39 5.48 8.54 6.91
C THR A 39 6.15 7.53 5.98
N SER A 40 5.71 7.38 4.74
CA SER A 40 6.38 6.54 3.74
C SER A 40 6.52 7.25 2.40
N VAL A 41 7.48 6.82 1.59
CA VAL A 41 7.70 7.37 0.26
C VAL A 41 6.48 7.16 -0.64
N SER A 42 5.87 5.97 -0.63
CA SER A 42 4.66 5.69 -1.42
C SER A 42 3.51 6.64 -1.08
N VAL A 43 3.33 6.99 0.20
CA VAL A 43 2.34 8.01 0.59
C VAL A 43 2.68 9.38 0.01
N THR A 44 3.96 9.79 0.05
CA THR A 44 4.37 11.08 -0.56
C THR A 44 4.16 11.11 -2.06
N GLU A 45 4.36 9.98 -2.75
CA GLU A 45 4.10 9.85 -4.18
C GLU A 45 2.61 9.99 -4.50
N ILE A 46 1.72 9.37 -3.72
CA ILE A 46 0.27 9.52 -3.87
C ILE A 46 -0.14 10.98 -3.72
N LEU A 47 0.36 11.68 -2.68
CA LEU A 47 0.09 13.09 -2.48
C LEU A 47 0.62 13.95 -3.65
N ASP A 48 1.76 13.56 -4.24
CA ASP A 48 2.33 14.22 -5.42
C ASP A 48 1.46 14.03 -6.66
N GLN A 49 1.04 12.82 -6.93
CA GLN A 49 0.15 12.50 -8.06
C GLN A 49 -1.23 13.19 -7.95
N LEU A 50 -1.70 13.43 -6.74
CA LEU A 50 -2.92 14.20 -6.48
C LEU A 50 -2.70 15.72 -6.51
N ASP A 51 -1.49 16.21 -6.81
CA ASP A 51 -1.13 17.63 -6.77
C ASP A 51 -1.42 18.30 -5.42
N VAL A 52 -1.22 17.60 -4.30
CA VAL A 52 -1.32 18.20 -2.97
C VAL A 52 -0.20 19.25 -2.81
N PRO A 53 -0.52 20.48 -2.42
CA PRO A 53 0.46 21.57 -2.31
C PRO A 53 1.59 21.27 -1.33
N ALA A 54 2.82 21.69 -1.66
CA ALA A 54 3.98 21.48 -0.78
C ALA A 54 3.80 22.08 0.63
N LYS A 55 3.07 23.17 0.76
CA LYS A 55 2.78 23.82 2.06
C LYS A 55 1.95 22.94 3.01
N GLN A 56 1.18 22.00 2.46
CA GLN A 56 0.37 21.06 3.26
C GLN A 56 1.17 19.85 3.76
N VAL A 57 2.23 19.44 3.05
CA VAL A 57 3.05 18.30 3.46
C VAL A 57 4.20 18.81 4.33
N VAL A 58 4.00 18.77 5.65
CA VAL A 58 4.94 19.33 6.64
C VAL A 58 5.94 18.31 7.17
N GLY A 59 5.65 17.00 7.03
CA GLY A 59 6.53 15.89 7.43
C GLY A 59 6.65 14.85 6.33
N ILE A 60 7.86 14.32 6.13
CA ILE A 60 8.18 13.32 5.11
C ILE A 60 9.10 12.22 5.68
N PRO A 61 9.09 11.01 5.11
CA PRO A 61 10.01 9.95 5.52
C PRO A 61 11.44 10.25 5.08
N GLN A 62 12.38 9.58 5.71
CA GLN A 62 13.74 9.40 5.22
C GLN A 62 13.89 7.97 4.68
N SER A 63 14.45 7.81 3.49
CA SER A 63 14.73 6.53 2.88
C SER A 63 16.05 6.59 2.11
N ASP A 64 16.85 5.54 2.22
CA ASP A 64 18.10 5.37 1.46
C ASP A 64 17.84 4.65 0.12
N SER A 65 16.71 3.93 0.01
CA SER A 65 16.35 3.13 -1.16
C SER A 65 15.40 3.83 -2.13
N TYR A 66 14.62 4.83 -1.66
CA TYR A 66 13.58 5.49 -2.44
C TYR A 66 13.65 7.01 -2.30
N SER A 67 13.27 7.72 -3.35
CA SER A 67 13.33 9.19 -3.37
C SER A 67 11.97 9.82 -3.12
N VAL A 68 11.88 10.71 -2.14
CA VAL A 68 10.72 11.57 -1.93
C VAL A 68 10.57 12.57 -3.09
N PRO A 69 9.35 12.86 -3.58
CA PRO A 69 9.09 13.86 -4.61
C PRO A 69 9.76 15.22 -4.31
N LYS A 70 10.38 15.82 -5.34
CA LYS A 70 11.22 17.02 -5.19
C LYS A 70 10.50 18.16 -4.49
N LYS A 71 9.19 18.34 -4.75
CA LYS A 71 8.40 19.44 -4.17
C LYS A 71 8.26 19.36 -2.65
N TYR A 72 8.39 18.15 -2.05
CA TYR A 72 8.26 17.97 -0.60
C TYR A 72 9.59 17.93 0.16
N LYS A 73 10.74 18.00 -0.52
CA LYS A 73 12.07 17.86 0.10
C LYS A 73 12.40 18.89 1.18
N LYS A 74 11.63 19.98 1.28
CA LYS A 74 11.80 21.01 2.32
C LYS A 74 11.02 20.71 3.61
N ALA A 75 10.13 19.71 3.60
CA ALA A 75 9.39 19.28 4.78
C ALA A 75 10.30 18.60 5.80
N THR A 76 9.84 18.53 7.04
CA THR A 76 10.60 17.92 8.15
C THR A 76 10.81 16.42 7.93
N GLN A 77 12.06 15.96 8.01
CA GLN A 77 12.37 14.55 7.93
C GLN A 77 12.03 13.82 9.23
N LEU A 78 11.13 12.84 9.15
CA LEU A 78 10.56 12.08 10.26
C LEU A 78 11.29 10.77 10.56
N GLY A 79 12.40 10.46 9.85
CA GLY A 79 13.07 9.17 9.94
C GLY A 79 12.45 8.11 9.02
N ASN A 80 12.76 6.84 9.26
CA ASN A 80 12.25 5.74 8.40
C ASN A 80 10.78 5.42 8.69
N ALA A 81 10.10 4.80 7.71
CA ALA A 81 8.67 4.52 7.77
C ALA A 81 8.27 3.59 8.93
N MET A 82 9.11 2.60 9.28
CA MET A 82 8.81 1.62 10.34
C MET A 82 8.97 2.21 11.75
N SER A 83 9.77 3.26 11.90
CA SER A 83 10.04 3.92 13.18
C SER A 83 10.14 5.43 12.98
N PRO A 84 9.00 6.10 12.69
CA PRO A 84 8.97 7.55 12.59
C PRO A 84 9.33 8.21 13.93
N ASP A 85 9.97 9.35 13.85
CA ASP A 85 10.37 10.15 15.03
C ASP A 85 9.13 10.77 15.68
N MET A 86 8.67 10.15 16.77
CA MET A 86 7.47 10.59 17.52
C MET A 86 7.65 11.95 18.18
N GLU A 87 8.88 12.34 18.53
CA GLU A 87 9.18 13.63 19.13
C GLU A 87 9.03 14.74 18.07
N LYS A 88 9.59 14.51 16.87
CA LYS A 88 9.39 15.43 15.75
C LYS A 88 7.92 15.55 15.36
N LEU A 89 7.18 14.44 15.27
CA LEU A 89 5.75 14.47 15.01
C LEU A 89 4.99 15.26 16.06
N SER A 90 5.28 15.04 17.35
CA SER A 90 4.66 15.74 18.46
C SER A 90 4.96 17.26 18.45
N THR A 91 6.16 17.64 18.00
CA THR A 91 6.58 19.06 17.87
C THR A 91 5.95 19.70 16.65
N LEU A 92 5.92 18.99 15.53
CA LEU A 92 5.40 19.45 14.23
C LEU A 92 3.88 19.64 14.26
N LYS A 93 3.18 18.81 15.03
CA LYS A 93 1.71 18.82 15.21
C LYS A 93 0.93 18.89 13.89
N PRO A 94 1.17 17.97 12.96
CA PRO A 94 0.35 17.91 11.75
C PRO A 94 -1.12 17.62 12.13
N ASP A 95 -2.06 18.08 11.31
CA ASP A 95 -3.47 17.79 11.49
C ASP A 95 -3.79 16.31 11.23
N LEU A 96 -3.02 15.67 10.32
CA LEU A 96 -3.21 14.28 9.94
C LEU A 96 -1.86 13.60 9.65
N ILE A 97 -1.68 12.38 10.18
CA ILE A 97 -0.60 11.48 9.80
C ILE A 97 -1.15 10.47 8.79
N LEU A 98 -0.47 10.31 7.65
CA LEU A 98 -0.76 9.28 6.66
C LEU A 98 0.35 8.24 6.64
N SER A 99 -0.02 6.96 6.81
CA SER A 99 0.90 5.82 6.89
C SER A 99 0.39 4.65 6.03
N PRO A 100 1.26 3.71 5.60
CA PRO A 100 0.80 2.45 5.01
C PRO A 100 0.10 1.58 6.06
N ASN A 101 -0.96 0.87 5.67
CA ASN A 101 -1.70 -0.03 6.57
C ASN A 101 -0.90 -1.26 7.03
N SER A 102 0.16 -1.64 6.29
CA SER A 102 1.09 -2.68 6.74
C SER A 102 1.81 -2.35 8.07
N LEU A 103 1.84 -1.06 8.46
CA LEU A 103 2.46 -0.57 9.70
C LEU A 103 1.42 -0.18 10.77
N GLU A 104 0.13 -0.38 10.53
CA GLU A 104 -0.94 0.03 11.44
C GLU A 104 -0.80 -0.61 12.82
N GLY A 105 -0.55 -1.92 12.88
CA GLY A 105 -0.37 -2.64 14.15
C GLY A 105 0.75 -2.10 15.02
N ASP A 106 1.82 -1.59 14.42
CA ASP A 106 3.00 -1.08 15.13
C ASP A 106 2.92 0.41 15.47
N LEU A 107 2.19 1.20 14.68
CA LEU A 107 2.23 2.65 14.76
C LEU A 107 0.94 3.30 15.28
N ALA A 108 -0.24 2.69 15.12
CA ALA A 108 -1.51 3.31 15.51
C ALA A 108 -1.51 3.77 16.99
N SER A 109 -1.11 2.87 17.92
CA SER A 109 -1.05 3.20 19.34
C SER A 109 -0.01 4.29 19.69
N LYS A 110 1.04 4.43 18.88
CA LYS A 110 2.06 5.48 19.07
C LYS A 110 1.54 6.85 18.64
N TYR A 111 0.78 6.91 17.53
CA TYR A 111 0.14 8.15 17.06
C TYR A 111 -0.96 8.60 18.01
N GLU A 112 -1.76 7.65 18.53
CA GLU A 112 -2.76 7.95 19.55
C GLU A 112 -2.15 8.56 20.83
N LYS A 113 -1.02 8.04 21.31
CA LYS A 113 -0.32 8.57 22.49
C LYS A 113 0.14 10.03 22.32
N ILE A 114 0.52 10.44 21.12
CA ILE A 114 0.87 11.83 20.82
C ILE A 114 -0.34 12.69 20.44
N LYS A 115 -1.57 12.09 20.42
CA LYS A 115 -2.85 12.75 20.18
C LYS A 115 -2.93 13.45 18.82
N ILE A 116 -2.37 12.84 17.79
CA ILE A 116 -2.47 13.31 16.40
C ILE A 116 -3.31 12.30 15.63
N SER A 117 -4.29 12.80 14.85
CA SER A 117 -5.12 11.98 13.97
C SER A 117 -4.27 11.24 12.95
N SER A 118 -4.58 9.97 12.71
CA SER A 118 -3.86 9.17 11.72
C SER A 118 -4.82 8.39 10.83
N SER A 119 -4.42 8.16 9.58
CA SER A 119 -5.10 7.30 8.63
C SER A 119 -4.10 6.39 7.96
N PHE A 120 -4.48 5.12 7.77
CA PHE A 120 -3.64 4.09 7.20
C PHE A 120 -4.16 3.72 5.82
N LEU A 121 -3.36 4.05 4.79
CA LEU A 121 -3.68 3.80 3.39
C LEU A 121 -3.47 2.33 3.06
N ASN A 122 -4.42 1.72 2.36
CA ASN A 122 -4.25 0.34 1.91
C ASN A 122 -3.26 0.27 0.73
N LEU A 123 -2.02 -0.03 1.01
CA LEU A 123 -0.94 -0.19 0.04
C LEU A 123 -0.48 -1.65 -0.12
N LYS A 124 -1.28 -2.63 0.34
CA LYS A 124 -0.99 -4.06 0.19
C LYS A 124 -1.32 -4.59 -1.21
N SER A 125 -2.07 -3.83 -2.00
CA SER A 125 -2.45 -4.16 -3.38
C SER A 125 -2.62 -2.92 -4.23
N LEU A 126 -2.57 -3.07 -5.56
CA LEU A 126 -2.86 -1.96 -6.47
C LEU A 126 -4.30 -1.46 -6.32
N SER A 127 -5.27 -2.38 -6.22
CA SER A 127 -6.67 -1.99 -6.01
C SER A 127 -6.87 -1.22 -4.70
N GLY A 128 -6.18 -1.61 -3.64
CA GLY A 128 -6.18 -0.90 -2.35
C GLY A 128 -5.57 0.51 -2.46
N MET A 129 -4.44 0.63 -3.17
CA MET A 129 -3.80 1.92 -3.41
C MET A 129 -4.73 2.87 -4.18
N TYR A 130 -5.38 2.40 -5.25
CA TYR A 130 -6.27 3.25 -6.05
C TYR A 130 -7.55 3.61 -5.32
N LYS A 131 -8.05 2.74 -4.43
CA LYS A 131 -9.14 3.11 -3.51
C LYS A 131 -8.70 4.20 -2.53
N SER A 132 -7.50 4.10 -1.96
CA SER A 132 -6.95 5.14 -1.10
C SER A 132 -6.74 6.47 -1.85
N ILE A 133 -6.33 6.42 -3.14
CA ILE A 133 -6.24 7.60 -4.02
C ILE A 133 -7.62 8.23 -4.23
N GLU A 134 -8.69 7.45 -4.43
CA GLU A 134 -10.05 7.96 -4.53
C GLU A 134 -10.49 8.69 -3.27
N GLU A 135 -10.25 8.10 -2.10
CA GLU A 135 -10.59 8.67 -0.79
C GLU A 135 -9.81 9.97 -0.52
N LEU A 136 -8.51 9.97 -0.79
CA LEU A 136 -7.68 11.18 -0.67
C LEU A 136 -8.06 12.24 -1.71
N GLY A 137 -8.46 11.84 -2.92
CA GLY A 137 -8.99 12.75 -3.94
C GLY A 137 -10.20 13.52 -3.44
N LYS A 138 -11.14 12.85 -2.78
CA LYS A 138 -12.31 13.48 -2.13
C LYS A 138 -11.87 14.37 -0.97
N PHE A 139 -10.95 13.91 -0.13
CA PHE A 139 -10.46 14.65 1.03
C PHE A 139 -9.77 15.96 0.64
N PHE A 140 -8.99 15.99 -0.45
CA PHE A 140 -8.26 17.17 -0.92
C PHE A 140 -8.98 17.95 -2.02
N ASN A 141 -10.22 17.65 -2.36
CA ASN A 141 -10.98 18.23 -3.49
C ASN A 141 -10.21 18.04 -4.84
N LYS A 142 -9.67 16.84 -5.05
CA LYS A 142 -8.88 16.43 -6.23
C LYS A 142 -9.52 15.24 -6.96
N GLU A 143 -10.85 15.09 -6.90
CA GLU A 143 -11.61 13.95 -7.43
C GLU A 143 -11.32 13.72 -8.91
N LYS A 144 -11.24 14.78 -9.71
CA LYS A 144 -10.94 14.68 -11.15
C LYS A 144 -9.54 14.09 -11.40
N LYS A 145 -8.57 14.45 -10.56
CA LYS A 145 -7.21 13.93 -10.67
C LYS A 145 -7.16 12.45 -10.24
N ALA A 146 -7.81 12.14 -9.12
CA ALA A 146 -7.94 10.77 -8.63
C ALA A 146 -8.63 9.87 -9.67
N GLN A 147 -9.74 10.32 -10.25
CA GLN A 147 -10.46 9.56 -11.28
C GLN A 147 -9.58 9.28 -12.50
N LYS A 148 -8.83 10.28 -12.98
CA LYS A 148 -7.89 10.06 -14.08
C LYS A 148 -6.85 8.98 -13.76
N LEU A 149 -6.26 8.99 -12.57
CA LEU A 149 -5.30 7.98 -12.14
C LEU A 149 -5.94 6.57 -12.08
N ILE A 150 -7.19 6.48 -11.63
CA ILE A 150 -7.96 5.24 -11.56
C ILE A 150 -8.28 4.71 -12.97
N ASP A 151 -8.68 5.59 -13.89
CA ASP A 151 -8.99 5.23 -15.27
C ASP A 151 -7.72 4.73 -16.00
N ASP A 152 -6.60 5.44 -15.84
CA ASP A 152 -5.29 5.06 -16.41
C ASP A 152 -4.86 3.66 -15.90
N TYR A 153 -4.99 3.40 -14.59
CA TYR A 153 -4.73 2.10 -13.98
C TYR A 153 -5.64 1.00 -14.54
N THR A 154 -6.95 1.26 -14.55
CA THR A 154 -7.94 0.28 -14.98
C THR A 154 -7.71 -0.14 -16.42
N ASN A 155 -7.48 0.84 -17.31
CA ASN A 155 -7.21 0.58 -18.72
C ASN A 155 -5.91 -0.23 -18.92
N TYR A 156 -4.85 0.11 -18.15
CA TYR A 156 -3.60 -0.61 -18.22
C TYR A 156 -3.76 -2.08 -17.78
N ILE A 157 -4.43 -2.33 -16.64
CA ILE A 157 -4.62 -3.70 -16.14
C ILE A 157 -5.48 -4.55 -17.06
N ILE A 158 -6.54 -3.98 -17.64
CA ILE A 158 -7.36 -4.69 -18.63
C ILE A 158 -6.49 -5.11 -19.83
N SER A 159 -5.78 -4.16 -20.43
CA SER A 159 -4.92 -4.42 -21.58
C SER A 159 -3.79 -5.41 -21.26
N PHE A 160 -3.21 -5.33 -20.07
CA PHE A 160 -2.16 -6.23 -19.62
C PHE A 160 -2.67 -7.67 -19.49
N ARG A 161 -3.83 -7.87 -18.84
CA ARG A 161 -4.42 -9.19 -18.63
C ARG A 161 -4.86 -9.87 -19.93
N GLU A 162 -5.35 -9.11 -20.89
CA GLU A 162 -5.79 -9.66 -22.20
C GLU A 162 -4.65 -10.37 -22.94
N LYS A 163 -3.38 -9.95 -22.72
CA LYS A 163 -2.21 -10.58 -23.35
C LYS A 163 -1.97 -12.01 -22.86
N TYR A 164 -2.28 -12.32 -21.58
CA TYR A 164 -1.84 -13.55 -20.91
C TYR A 164 -2.97 -14.46 -20.44
N GLN A 165 -4.22 -14.11 -20.67
CA GLN A 165 -5.40 -14.86 -20.19
C GLN A 165 -5.44 -16.34 -20.58
N ASN A 166 -4.69 -16.73 -21.62
CA ASN A 166 -4.66 -18.10 -22.14
C ASN A 166 -3.35 -18.84 -21.79
N ASN A 167 -2.44 -18.21 -21.04
CA ASN A 167 -1.16 -18.82 -20.70
C ASN A 167 -1.31 -19.75 -19.48
N VAL A 168 -0.44 -20.73 -19.39
CA VAL A 168 -0.37 -21.60 -18.21
C VAL A 168 0.16 -20.76 -17.04
N SER A 169 -0.54 -20.81 -15.90
CA SER A 169 -0.16 -20.09 -14.70
C SER A 169 0.95 -20.85 -13.95
N PRO A 170 2.19 -20.33 -13.90
CA PRO A 170 3.26 -20.98 -13.15
C PRO A 170 3.03 -20.84 -11.63
N ARG A 171 3.49 -21.85 -10.87
CA ARG A 171 3.45 -21.88 -9.41
C ARG A 171 4.66 -21.15 -8.84
N VAL A 172 4.44 -20.09 -8.11
CA VAL A 172 5.47 -19.11 -7.69
C VAL A 172 5.67 -19.15 -6.17
N LEU A 173 6.92 -19.33 -5.73
CA LEU A 173 7.36 -19.03 -4.37
C LEU A 173 7.96 -17.61 -4.36
N ILE A 174 7.52 -16.76 -3.44
CA ILE A 174 8.02 -15.38 -3.31
C ILE A 174 8.70 -15.21 -1.96
N LEU A 175 9.97 -14.84 -1.97
CA LEU A 175 10.78 -14.60 -0.76
C LEU A 175 11.04 -13.10 -0.62
N MET A 176 10.62 -12.55 0.52
CA MET A 176 10.93 -11.18 0.92
C MET A 176 12.06 -11.21 1.93
N GLY A 177 13.25 -10.78 1.52
CA GLY A 177 14.40 -10.68 2.40
C GLY A 177 14.34 -9.46 3.31
N LEU A 178 14.76 -9.64 4.53
CA LEU A 178 14.74 -8.64 5.60
C LEU A 178 16.17 -8.28 6.02
N PRO A 179 16.39 -7.05 6.53
CA PRO A 179 17.65 -6.69 7.14
C PRO A 179 18.03 -7.67 8.27
N GLY A 180 19.30 -8.06 8.33
CA GLY A 180 19.80 -8.97 9.37
C GLY A 180 19.94 -10.43 8.93
N GLY A 181 19.73 -10.74 7.64
CA GLY A 181 19.96 -12.08 7.09
C GLY A 181 18.83 -13.06 7.43
N SER A 182 17.60 -12.63 7.19
CA SER A 182 16.39 -13.45 7.28
C SER A 182 15.46 -13.15 6.11
N TYR A 183 14.45 -13.99 5.93
CA TYR A 183 13.40 -13.77 4.93
C TYR A 183 12.06 -14.33 5.42
N VAL A 184 11.00 -13.84 4.81
CA VAL A 184 9.63 -14.32 4.98
C VAL A 184 9.04 -14.65 3.61
N VAL A 185 8.03 -15.50 3.58
CA VAL A 185 7.29 -15.82 2.35
C VAL A 185 6.19 -14.78 2.14
N ALA A 186 6.19 -14.13 1.00
CA ALA A 186 5.13 -13.21 0.60
C ALA A 186 3.94 -13.99 0.01
N THR A 187 2.73 -13.68 0.48
CA THR A 187 1.47 -14.29 0.04
C THR A 187 0.77 -13.44 -1.02
N GLU A 188 -0.37 -13.88 -1.55
CA GLU A 188 -1.20 -13.05 -2.46
C GLU A 188 -1.78 -11.80 -1.78
N SER A 189 -1.82 -11.77 -0.43
CA SER A 189 -2.26 -10.59 0.33
C SER A 189 -1.21 -9.49 0.40
N SER A 190 0.05 -9.77 0.05
CA SER A 190 1.13 -8.79 -0.07
C SER A 190 1.10 -8.07 -1.42
N TYR A 191 1.71 -6.90 -1.50
CA TYR A 191 1.83 -6.15 -2.77
C TYR A 191 2.56 -6.95 -3.87
N VAL A 192 3.66 -7.63 -3.53
CA VAL A 192 4.40 -8.45 -4.51
C VAL A 192 3.55 -9.63 -4.97
N GLY A 193 2.81 -10.27 -4.05
CA GLY A 193 1.87 -11.33 -4.36
C GLY A 193 0.71 -10.86 -5.24
N ASP A 194 0.17 -9.65 -4.99
CA ASP A 194 -0.84 -9.02 -5.85
C ASP A 194 -0.31 -8.81 -7.28
N LEU A 195 0.93 -8.32 -7.44
CA LEU A 195 1.55 -8.17 -8.76
C LEU A 195 1.73 -9.51 -9.48
N VAL A 196 2.21 -10.56 -8.79
CA VAL A 196 2.37 -11.90 -9.36
C VAL A 196 1.03 -12.47 -9.83
N LYS A 197 -0.03 -12.30 -9.02
CA LYS A 197 -1.40 -12.69 -9.38
C LYS A 197 -1.93 -11.89 -10.58
N LEU A 198 -1.70 -10.59 -10.63
CA LEU A 198 -2.08 -9.74 -11.76
C LEU A 198 -1.36 -10.13 -13.05
N ALA A 199 -0.09 -10.55 -12.94
CA ALA A 199 0.70 -11.06 -14.05
C ALA A 199 0.34 -12.50 -14.47
N GLY A 200 -0.59 -13.17 -13.74
CA GLY A 200 -1.06 -14.52 -14.07
C GLY A 200 -0.29 -15.65 -13.40
N GLY A 201 0.62 -15.39 -12.46
CA GLY A 201 1.28 -16.39 -11.62
C GLY A 201 0.37 -16.87 -10.48
N THR A 202 0.57 -18.09 -10.02
CA THR A 202 -0.12 -18.67 -8.84
C THR A 202 0.84 -18.72 -7.66
N ASN A 203 0.58 -17.94 -6.62
CA ASN A 203 1.36 -18.02 -5.38
C ASN A 203 1.08 -19.35 -4.68
N ILE A 204 2.14 -20.09 -4.32
CA ILE A 204 1.97 -21.44 -3.70
C ILE A 204 1.40 -21.39 -2.28
N TYR A 205 1.38 -20.24 -1.63
CA TYR A 205 0.77 -20.01 -0.31
C TYR A 205 -0.59 -19.29 -0.36
N GLY A 206 -1.12 -19.03 -1.55
CA GLY A 206 -2.40 -18.36 -1.72
C GLY A 206 -2.45 -17.03 -0.97
N ASP A 207 -3.59 -16.72 -0.36
CA ASP A 207 -3.80 -15.49 0.40
C ASP A 207 -3.19 -15.49 1.81
N GLY A 208 -2.55 -16.61 2.24
CA GLY A 208 -1.95 -16.72 3.57
C GLY A 208 -2.93 -16.53 4.73
N ASN A 209 -4.22 -16.82 4.53
CA ASN A 209 -5.31 -16.53 5.47
C ASN A 209 -5.43 -15.03 5.81
N GLY A 210 -5.11 -14.17 4.85
CA GLY A 210 -5.14 -12.71 4.98
C GLY A 210 -3.84 -12.08 5.50
N GLU A 211 -2.83 -12.91 5.81
CA GLU A 211 -1.51 -12.43 6.21
C GLU A 211 -0.67 -12.07 4.98
N ASP A 212 -0.03 -10.91 5.00
CA ASP A 212 0.83 -10.47 3.88
C ASP A 212 2.08 -11.33 3.76
N PHE A 213 2.61 -11.78 4.91
CA PHE A 213 3.85 -12.55 5.01
C PHE A 213 3.69 -13.67 6.02
N VAL A 214 4.24 -14.83 5.71
CA VAL A 214 4.23 -16.01 6.58
C VAL A 214 5.64 -16.55 6.80
N ASN A 215 5.89 -17.11 7.98
CA ASN A 215 7.12 -17.81 8.28
C ASN A 215 6.92 -19.29 7.95
N VAL A 216 7.72 -19.82 7.05
CA VAL A 216 7.64 -21.20 6.58
C VAL A 216 9.04 -21.81 6.55
N SER A 217 9.17 -23.08 6.94
CA SER A 217 10.45 -23.80 6.84
C SER A 217 10.81 -24.09 5.38
N VAL A 218 12.10 -24.20 5.08
CA VAL A 218 12.58 -24.50 3.71
C VAL A 218 12.07 -25.87 3.24
N GLU A 219 11.96 -26.84 4.17
CA GLU A 219 11.43 -28.19 3.90
C GLU A 219 9.95 -28.15 3.51
N ASP A 220 9.15 -27.26 4.12
CA ASP A 220 7.74 -27.13 3.75
C ASP A 220 7.59 -26.39 2.42
N MET A 221 8.44 -25.40 2.13
CA MET A 221 8.50 -24.77 0.81
C MET A 221 8.89 -25.78 -0.28
N LEU A 222 9.85 -26.66 -0.01
CA LEU A 222 10.28 -27.73 -0.94
C LEU A 222 9.13 -28.68 -1.28
N LYS A 223 8.31 -29.07 -0.29
CA LYS A 223 7.13 -29.93 -0.50
C LYS A 223 6.09 -29.30 -1.45
N GLN A 224 6.00 -27.97 -1.46
CA GLN A 224 5.08 -27.25 -2.36
C GLN A 224 5.53 -27.31 -3.82
N ASN A 225 6.81 -27.62 -4.09
CA ASN A 225 7.38 -27.77 -5.43
C ASN A 225 7.02 -26.60 -6.38
N PRO A 226 7.52 -25.38 -6.12
CA PRO A 226 7.27 -24.25 -7.01
C PRO A 226 7.97 -24.41 -8.36
N ASP A 227 7.36 -23.89 -9.43
CA ASP A 227 7.94 -23.87 -10.77
C ASP A 227 9.08 -22.85 -10.86
N LEU A 228 8.96 -21.75 -10.11
CA LEU A 228 9.97 -20.69 -10.02
C LEU A 228 9.97 -20.02 -8.63
N ILE A 229 11.10 -19.40 -8.30
CA ILE A 229 11.30 -18.67 -7.04
C ILE A 229 11.65 -17.21 -7.38
N LEU A 230 10.90 -16.29 -6.79
CA LEU A 230 11.16 -14.86 -6.85
C LEU A 230 11.75 -14.39 -5.52
N ARG A 231 12.82 -13.60 -5.56
CA ARG A 231 13.46 -13.03 -4.38
C ARG A 231 13.43 -11.51 -4.50
N THR A 232 13.02 -10.83 -3.43
CA THR A 232 13.05 -9.37 -3.35
C THR A 232 13.52 -8.93 -1.97
N SER A 233 13.70 -7.64 -1.76
CA SER A 233 14.16 -7.07 -0.49
C SER A 233 13.25 -5.96 0.01
N HIS A 234 13.03 -5.94 1.32
CA HIS A 234 12.35 -4.81 1.96
C HIS A 234 13.24 -3.57 2.06
N ALA A 235 14.51 -3.78 2.42
CA ALA A 235 15.50 -2.73 2.57
C ALA A 235 16.90 -3.32 2.37
N MET A 236 17.92 -2.47 2.20
CA MET A 236 19.32 -2.88 2.05
C MET A 236 19.51 -3.92 0.92
N PRO A 237 19.01 -3.67 -0.31
CA PRO A 237 18.90 -4.67 -1.38
C PRO A 237 20.21 -5.41 -1.66
N GLU A 238 21.33 -4.72 -1.73
CA GLU A 238 22.65 -5.35 -2.00
C GLU A 238 23.02 -6.39 -0.93
N LYS A 239 22.80 -6.07 0.37
CA LYS A 239 23.11 -6.98 1.48
C LYS A 239 22.15 -8.16 1.53
N VAL A 240 20.87 -7.92 1.28
CA VAL A 240 19.83 -8.97 1.26
C VAL A 240 20.08 -9.92 0.09
N MET A 241 20.41 -9.43 -1.10
CA MET A 241 20.71 -10.29 -2.24
C MET A 241 22.00 -11.10 -2.02
N ALA A 242 23.04 -10.53 -1.40
CA ALA A 242 24.23 -11.27 -1.02
C ALA A 242 23.91 -12.39 -0.02
N TYR A 243 23.05 -12.13 0.97
CA TYR A 243 22.55 -13.15 1.91
C TYR A 243 21.80 -14.27 1.17
N PHE A 244 20.90 -13.93 0.25
CA PHE A 244 20.20 -14.97 -0.53
C PHE A 244 21.15 -15.81 -1.37
N GLN A 245 22.18 -15.21 -1.96
CA GLN A 245 23.20 -15.97 -2.72
C GLN A 245 23.94 -16.95 -1.82
N GLU A 246 24.34 -16.52 -0.62
CA GLU A 246 24.99 -17.38 0.38
C GLU A 246 24.06 -18.51 0.86
N GLU A 247 22.82 -18.18 1.24
CA GLU A 247 21.82 -19.13 1.73
C GLU A 247 21.50 -20.20 0.68
N PHE A 248 21.25 -19.78 -0.58
CA PHE A 248 20.94 -20.72 -1.65
C PHE A 248 22.14 -21.59 -2.06
N SER A 249 23.37 -21.11 -1.84
CA SER A 249 24.60 -21.88 -2.15
C SER A 249 24.98 -22.89 -1.06
N ASN A 250 24.79 -22.50 0.22
CA ASN A 250 25.31 -23.26 1.36
C ASN A 250 24.27 -24.22 1.98
N ASN A 251 22.97 -23.95 1.81
CA ASN A 251 21.91 -24.77 2.35
C ASN A 251 21.50 -25.86 1.34
N GLU A 252 21.85 -27.11 1.64
CA GLU A 252 21.60 -28.27 0.76
C GLU A 252 20.09 -28.46 0.43
N THR A 253 19.18 -28.02 1.29
CA THR A 253 17.74 -28.13 1.04
C THR A 253 17.33 -27.29 -0.15
N TRP A 254 17.89 -26.06 -0.34
CA TRP A 254 17.61 -25.24 -1.51
C TRP A 254 18.06 -25.89 -2.82
N GLN A 255 19.16 -26.64 -2.79
CA GLN A 255 19.65 -27.38 -3.95
C GLN A 255 18.74 -28.53 -4.41
N GLN A 256 17.73 -28.91 -3.58
CA GLN A 256 16.76 -29.94 -3.94
C GLN A 256 15.57 -29.39 -4.73
N PHE A 257 15.32 -28.06 -4.71
CA PHE A 257 14.23 -27.46 -5.45
C PHE A 257 14.39 -27.63 -6.95
N GLY A 258 13.30 -28.03 -7.63
CA GLY A 258 13.25 -28.08 -9.09
C GLY A 258 13.56 -26.73 -9.74
N ALA A 259 13.02 -25.65 -9.17
CA ALA A 259 13.29 -24.28 -9.62
C ALA A 259 14.79 -23.91 -9.56
N VAL A 260 15.50 -24.31 -8.49
CA VAL A 260 16.95 -24.06 -8.36
C VAL A 260 17.74 -24.85 -9.39
N LYS A 261 17.44 -26.16 -9.52
CA LYS A 261 18.12 -27.03 -10.51
C LYS A 261 17.95 -26.57 -11.95
N ASN A 262 16.81 -25.94 -12.26
CA ASN A 262 16.48 -25.46 -13.59
C ASN A 262 16.81 -23.98 -13.81
N ASN A 263 17.56 -23.34 -12.92
CA ASN A 263 17.92 -21.90 -12.96
C ASN A 263 16.69 -20.97 -13.02
N LYS A 264 15.56 -21.35 -12.39
CA LYS A 264 14.33 -20.55 -12.31
C LYS A 264 14.21 -19.83 -10.96
N VAL A 265 15.29 -19.18 -10.56
CA VAL A 265 15.36 -18.30 -9.38
C VAL A 265 15.70 -16.90 -9.86
N PHE A 266 14.82 -15.93 -9.60
CA PHE A 266 14.95 -14.57 -10.13
C PHE A 266 14.98 -13.55 -8.99
N ASP A 267 15.93 -12.61 -9.06
CA ASP A 267 16.01 -11.47 -8.17
C ASP A 267 15.21 -10.30 -8.76
N LEU A 268 14.17 -9.86 -8.05
CA LEU A 268 13.30 -8.78 -8.47
C LEU A 268 13.89 -7.42 -8.10
N ASN A 269 13.66 -6.42 -8.94
CA ASN A 269 14.06 -5.05 -8.66
C ASN A 269 13.27 -4.47 -7.47
N HIS A 270 13.95 -4.18 -6.37
CA HIS A 270 13.34 -3.65 -5.15
C HIS A 270 12.56 -2.34 -5.35
N GLU A 271 12.88 -1.53 -6.37
CA GLU A 271 12.14 -0.30 -6.68
C GLU A 271 10.69 -0.57 -7.12
N TYR A 272 10.43 -1.75 -7.70
CA TYR A 272 9.10 -2.13 -8.19
C TYR A 272 8.39 -3.08 -7.23
N PHE A 273 9.16 -3.91 -6.51
CA PHE A 273 8.68 -5.04 -5.72
C PHE A 273 8.98 -4.91 -4.21
N GLY A 274 8.74 -3.71 -3.68
CA GLY A 274 8.83 -3.46 -2.24
C GLY A 274 7.62 -3.98 -1.44
N MET A 275 7.48 -3.53 -0.20
CA MET A 275 6.36 -3.93 0.68
C MET A 275 5.06 -3.15 0.45
N SER A 276 5.10 -2.06 -0.31
CA SER A 276 3.95 -1.19 -0.56
C SER A 276 3.76 -0.92 -2.03
N ALA A 277 2.51 -0.90 -2.47
CA ALA A 277 2.13 -0.49 -3.80
C ALA A 277 2.68 0.91 -4.13
N ASN A 278 3.17 1.08 -5.35
CA ASN A 278 3.78 2.30 -5.85
C ASN A 278 3.49 2.49 -7.35
N PHE A 279 3.84 3.63 -7.91
CA PHE A 279 3.56 3.96 -9.31
C PHE A 279 4.51 3.31 -10.32
N ASN A 280 5.51 2.56 -9.89
CA ASN A 280 6.37 1.75 -10.78
C ASN A 280 5.76 0.37 -11.13
N TYR A 281 4.54 0.07 -10.68
CA TYR A 281 3.90 -1.24 -10.86
C TYR A 281 3.84 -1.71 -12.33
N GLN A 282 3.75 -0.79 -13.30
CA GLN A 282 3.73 -1.14 -14.72
C GLN A 282 5.05 -1.82 -15.13
N LYS A 283 6.18 -1.26 -14.71
CA LYS A 283 7.50 -1.89 -14.93
C LYS A 283 7.62 -3.22 -14.20
N GLY A 284 7.08 -3.30 -12.98
CA GLY A 284 7.03 -4.55 -12.23
C GLY A 284 6.23 -5.64 -12.96
N LEU A 285 5.08 -5.28 -13.54
CA LEU A 285 4.28 -6.22 -14.32
C LEU A 285 4.96 -6.62 -15.64
N GLU A 286 5.66 -5.71 -16.32
CA GLU A 286 6.46 -5.99 -17.51
C GLU A 286 7.65 -6.93 -17.18
N ASP A 287 8.35 -6.71 -16.05
CA ASP A 287 9.40 -7.62 -15.57
C ASP A 287 8.85 -9.03 -15.29
N LEU A 288 7.69 -9.10 -14.61
CA LEU A 288 7.03 -10.38 -14.32
C LEU A 288 6.56 -11.09 -15.60
N GLU A 289 6.10 -10.36 -16.61
CA GLU A 289 5.76 -10.91 -17.92
C GLU A 289 6.94 -11.70 -18.49
N GLY A 290 8.12 -11.07 -18.56
CA GLY A 290 9.33 -11.71 -19.04
C GLY A 290 9.74 -12.93 -18.21
N ILE A 291 9.63 -12.84 -16.88
CA ILE A 291 9.99 -13.94 -15.97
C ILE A 291 9.03 -15.12 -16.09
N LEU A 292 7.72 -14.86 -16.12
CA LEU A 292 6.70 -15.91 -16.09
C LEU A 292 6.52 -16.62 -17.44
N TYR A 293 6.79 -15.93 -18.58
CA TYR A 293 6.38 -16.42 -19.89
C TYR A 293 7.48 -16.45 -20.97
N GLU A 294 8.55 -15.63 -20.86
CA GLU A 294 9.56 -15.54 -21.91
C GLU A 294 10.84 -16.31 -21.62
N ASN A 295 11.14 -16.58 -20.34
CA ASN A 295 12.38 -17.25 -19.91
C ASN A 295 12.18 -18.79 -19.77
N HIS A 296 11.57 -19.44 -20.79
CA HIS A 296 11.36 -20.89 -20.81
C HIS A 296 12.25 -21.61 -21.79
#